data_f6cbeb11b49ee1a33964f22a3afe01a6
#
_entry.id   f6cbeb11b49ee1a33964f22a3afe01a6
#
_cell.length_a   1.000
_cell.length_b   1.000
_cell.length_c   1.000
_cell.angle_alpha   90.00
_cell.angle_beta   90.00
_cell.angle_gamma   90.00
#
_symmetry.space_group_name_H-M   'P 1'
#
loop_
_entity.id
_entity.type
_entity.pdbx_description
1 polymer ?
#
loop_
_entity_poly.entity_id
_entity_poly.type
_entity_poly.pdbx_seq_one_letter_code
_entity_poly.pdbx_strand_id
1 'polypeptide(L)'
;MAAPNQSSQWNASDYGRNGAFVPALGLPVVELLSPQPGEHILDLGCGDGTLTQALVDAGAIVTAVDASEEMVAAARARGLDAQVMDGERLSFEARFDAVFSNAVLHWMLDGAAVAAGVHRALKPGGRFVGEMGGSGNVRQLRAALNAELEAR
;
A
#
# COMPACT_ATOMS: atom_id res chain seq x y z
N MET A 1 -13.71 -28.87 -0.18
CA MET A 1 -13.17 -28.26 1.06
C MET A 1 -12.36 -27.05 0.65
N ALA A 2 -12.85 -25.85 0.94
CA ALA A 2 -12.12 -24.62 0.69
C ALA A 2 -10.96 -24.54 1.67
N ALA A 3 -9.75 -24.26 1.18
CA ALA A 3 -8.59 -24.02 2.02
C ALA A 3 -8.85 -22.82 2.94
N PRO A 4 -8.41 -22.82 4.20
CA PRO A 4 -8.59 -21.71 5.10
C PRO A 4 -7.83 -20.50 4.51
N ASN A 5 -8.53 -19.38 4.42
CA ASN A 5 -7.98 -18.08 4.09
C ASN A 5 -6.88 -17.76 5.13
N GLN A 6 -5.62 -17.94 4.74
CA GLN A 6 -4.49 -17.45 5.53
C GLN A 6 -4.46 -15.92 5.33
N SER A 7 -5.28 -15.22 6.12
CA SER A 7 -4.99 -13.83 6.41
C SER A 7 -3.57 -13.81 6.99
N SER A 8 -2.60 -13.39 6.20
CA SER A 8 -1.25 -13.13 6.69
C SER A 8 -1.40 -12.08 7.80
N GLN A 9 -1.31 -12.54 9.05
CA GLN A 9 -1.32 -11.64 10.20
C GLN A 9 -0.01 -10.85 10.15
N TRP A 10 -0.10 -9.65 9.59
CA TRP A 10 0.98 -8.68 9.63
C TRP A 10 1.10 -8.14 11.04
N ASN A 11 2.24 -8.45 11.69
CA ASN A 11 2.55 -7.94 13.02
C ASN A 11 3.35 -6.63 12.87
N ALA A 12 2.77 -5.51 13.33
CA ALA A 12 3.36 -4.18 13.21
C ALA A 12 4.74 -4.08 13.89
N SER A 13 4.96 -4.82 14.99
CA SER A 13 6.24 -4.82 15.70
C SER A 13 7.34 -5.57 14.95
N ASP A 14 7.00 -6.64 14.24
CA ASP A 14 7.93 -7.41 13.40
C ASP A 14 8.20 -6.68 12.07
N TYR A 15 7.18 -6.00 11.52
CA TYR A 15 7.33 -5.15 10.35
C TYR A 15 8.26 -3.96 10.65
N GLY A 16 8.11 -3.29 11.77
CA GLY A 16 8.99 -2.17 12.19
C GLY A 16 10.47 -2.57 12.31
N ARG A 17 10.76 -3.83 12.69
CA ARG A 17 12.14 -4.34 12.80
C ARG A 17 12.71 -4.84 11.47
N ASN A 18 11.91 -5.50 10.64
CA ASN A 18 12.36 -6.19 9.44
C ASN A 18 12.05 -5.40 8.15
N GLY A 19 11.08 -4.49 8.19
CA GLY A 19 10.62 -3.67 7.07
C GLY A 19 11.05 -2.20 7.13
N ALA A 20 11.89 -1.80 8.09
CA ALA A 20 12.31 -0.40 8.27
C ALA A 20 12.99 0.23 7.03
N PHE A 21 13.48 -0.58 6.08
CA PHE A 21 14.01 -0.11 4.81
C PHE A 21 12.92 0.26 3.79
N VAL A 22 11.70 -0.30 3.91
CA VAL A 22 10.61 -0.09 2.95
C VAL A 22 10.19 1.38 2.90
N PRO A 23 9.99 2.10 4.02
CA PRO A 23 9.71 3.53 3.98
C PRO A 23 10.83 4.35 3.32
N ALA A 24 12.10 4.02 3.56
CA ALA A 24 13.21 4.73 2.91
C ALA A 24 13.22 4.54 1.39
N LEU A 25 12.84 3.35 0.90
CA LEU A 25 12.68 3.08 -0.53
C LEU A 25 11.39 3.68 -1.11
N GLY A 26 10.40 3.98 -0.28
CA GLY A 26 9.13 4.58 -0.68
C GLY A 26 9.18 6.10 -0.84
N LEU A 27 10.16 6.80 -0.25
CA LEU A 27 10.26 8.26 -0.39
C LEU A 27 10.35 8.74 -1.85
N PRO A 28 11.14 8.10 -2.74
CA PRO A 28 11.13 8.48 -4.16
C PRO A 28 9.75 8.34 -4.84
N VAL A 29 8.90 7.42 -4.35
CA VAL A 29 7.53 7.25 -4.86
C VAL A 29 6.64 8.41 -4.37
N VAL A 30 6.85 8.90 -3.14
CA VAL A 30 6.21 10.13 -2.64
C VAL A 30 6.63 11.34 -3.47
N GLU A 31 7.93 11.45 -3.79
CA GLU A 31 8.45 12.53 -4.65
C GLU A 31 7.83 12.46 -6.05
N LEU A 32 7.68 11.25 -6.62
CA LEU A 32 7.03 11.05 -7.92
C LEU A 32 5.55 11.47 -7.89
N LEU A 33 4.84 11.21 -6.79
CA LEU A 33 3.47 11.68 -6.59
C LEU A 33 3.41 13.22 -6.59
N SER A 34 4.46 13.86 -6.07
CA SER A 34 4.55 15.32 -5.97
C SER A 34 3.33 15.94 -5.23
N PRO A 35 3.09 15.53 -3.96
CA PRO A 35 1.92 15.99 -3.21
C PRO A 35 1.96 17.51 -3.04
N GLN A 36 0.79 18.17 -3.18
CA GLN A 36 0.67 19.59 -2.99
C GLN A 36 -0.10 19.91 -1.71
N PRO A 37 0.21 21.04 -1.03
CA PRO A 37 -0.55 21.45 0.15
C PRO A 37 -2.05 21.58 -0.15
N GLY A 38 -2.87 20.98 0.72
CA GLY A 38 -4.33 21.00 0.60
C GLY A 38 -4.93 19.95 -0.35
N GLU A 39 -4.12 19.18 -1.08
CA GLU A 39 -4.66 18.05 -1.86
C GLU A 39 -5.24 16.96 -0.95
N HIS A 40 -6.37 16.42 -1.35
CA HIS A 40 -6.93 15.22 -0.74
C HIS A 40 -6.28 13.99 -1.39
N ILE A 41 -5.51 13.22 -0.61
CA ILE A 41 -4.78 12.04 -1.07
C ILE A 41 -5.29 10.78 -0.36
N LEU A 42 -5.56 9.73 -1.12
CA LEU A 42 -5.77 8.38 -0.58
C LEU A 42 -4.43 7.66 -0.53
N ASP A 43 -4.05 7.17 0.66
CA ASP A 43 -2.94 6.23 0.82
C ASP A 43 -3.50 4.80 0.88
N LEU A 44 -3.31 4.05 -0.20
CA LEU A 44 -3.83 2.69 -0.37
C LEU A 44 -2.80 1.67 0.07
N GLY A 45 -3.07 1.00 1.20
CA GLY A 45 -2.15 0.07 1.86
C GLY A 45 -1.12 0.82 2.70
N CYS A 46 -1.61 1.67 3.61
CA CYS A 46 -0.78 2.60 4.37
C CYS A 46 0.18 1.93 5.37
N GLY A 47 -0.04 0.66 5.68
CA GLY A 47 0.73 -0.03 6.72
C GLY A 47 0.66 0.71 8.06
N ASP A 48 1.80 0.87 8.73
CA ASP A 48 1.93 1.58 10.00
C ASP A 48 1.88 3.12 9.87
N GLY A 49 1.67 3.64 8.67
CA GLY A 49 1.53 5.06 8.39
C GLY A 49 2.86 5.83 8.24
N THR A 50 4.00 5.16 8.16
CA THR A 50 5.29 5.85 8.05
C THR A 50 5.40 6.71 6.79
N LEU A 51 4.97 6.21 5.61
CA LEU A 51 4.94 7.01 4.37
C LEU A 51 3.75 7.96 4.32
N THR A 52 2.61 7.58 4.93
CA THR A 52 1.46 8.47 5.11
C THR A 52 1.88 9.77 5.80
N GLN A 53 2.75 9.68 6.82
CA GLN A 53 3.27 10.85 7.50
C GLN A 53 4.03 11.78 6.55
N ALA A 54 4.82 11.24 5.63
CA ALA A 54 5.53 12.07 4.64
C ALA A 54 4.56 12.84 3.70
N LEU A 55 3.42 12.24 3.35
CA LEU A 55 2.36 12.93 2.59
C LEU A 55 1.73 14.07 3.42
N VAL A 56 1.47 13.82 4.70
CA VAL A 56 0.93 14.84 5.63
C VAL A 56 1.94 15.96 5.84
N ASP A 57 3.21 15.67 6.02
CA ASP A 57 4.29 16.65 6.19
C ASP A 57 4.47 17.53 4.95
N ALA A 58 4.13 17.02 3.75
CA ALA A 58 4.05 17.80 2.52
C ALA A 58 2.81 18.72 2.44
N GLY A 59 1.93 18.68 3.46
CA GLY A 59 0.74 19.53 3.56
C GLY A 59 -0.53 18.95 2.94
N ALA A 60 -0.53 17.67 2.54
CA ALA A 60 -1.71 17.00 2.02
C ALA A 60 -2.71 16.63 3.13
N ILE A 61 -3.98 16.53 2.77
CA ILE A 61 -5.06 15.99 3.61
C ILE A 61 -5.20 14.52 3.25
N VAL A 62 -4.66 13.62 4.09
CA VAL A 62 -4.56 12.20 3.76
C VAL A 62 -5.65 11.39 4.44
N THR A 63 -6.34 10.55 3.66
CA THR A 63 -7.12 9.43 4.16
C THR A 63 -6.33 8.15 3.86
N ALA A 64 -6.00 7.39 4.88
CA ALA A 64 -5.21 6.17 4.76
C ALA A 64 -6.08 4.93 4.92
N VAL A 65 -5.82 3.88 4.14
CA VAL A 65 -6.54 2.60 4.26
C VAL A 65 -5.55 1.43 4.25
N ASP A 66 -5.85 0.42 5.07
CA ASP A 66 -5.14 -0.85 5.08
C ASP A 66 -6.13 -1.97 5.46
N ALA A 67 -5.89 -3.19 4.97
CA ALA A 67 -6.72 -4.34 5.31
C ALA A 67 -6.43 -4.89 6.72
N SER A 68 -5.27 -4.57 7.30
CA SER A 68 -4.83 -5.01 8.62
C SER A 68 -5.30 -4.05 9.71
N GLU A 69 -6.11 -4.55 10.64
CA GLU A 69 -6.54 -3.80 11.83
C GLU A 69 -5.34 -3.33 12.67
N GLU A 70 -4.30 -4.17 12.77
CA GLU A 70 -3.09 -3.86 13.54
C GLU A 70 -2.29 -2.71 12.91
N MET A 71 -2.14 -2.71 11.58
CA MET A 71 -1.48 -1.63 10.85
C MET A 71 -2.27 -0.32 10.97
N VAL A 72 -3.58 -0.37 10.80
CA VAL A 72 -4.45 0.80 10.99
C VAL A 72 -4.37 1.34 12.42
N ALA A 73 -4.32 0.46 13.43
CA ALA A 73 -4.15 0.90 14.82
C ALA A 73 -2.80 1.60 15.03
N ALA A 74 -1.72 1.10 14.41
CA ALA A 74 -0.40 1.74 14.46
C ALA A 74 -0.40 3.11 13.76
N ALA A 75 -1.02 3.21 12.58
CA ALA A 75 -1.17 4.49 11.87
C ALA A 75 -1.98 5.52 12.68
N ARG A 76 -3.09 5.09 13.29
CA ARG A 76 -3.90 5.95 14.18
C ARG A 76 -3.12 6.40 15.41
N ALA A 77 -2.25 5.56 15.97
CA ALA A 77 -1.39 5.93 17.10
C ALA A 77 -0.39 7.05 16.75
N ARG A 78 -0.09 7.25 15.45
CA ARG A 78 0.68 8.39 14.92
C ARG A 78 -0.19 9.66 14.70
N GLY A 79 -1.50 9.59 14.94
CA GLY A 79 -2.44 10.70 14.71
C GLY A 79 -2.98 10.79 13.27
N LEU A 80 -2.82 9.73 12.47
CA LEU A 80 -3.26 9.69 11.07
C LEU A 80 -4.75 9.29 10.95
N ASP A 81 -5.45 9.84 9.95
CA ASP A 81 -6.80 9.40 9.56
C ASP A 81 -6.70 8.09 8.76
N ALA A 82 -6.71 6.97 9.48
CA ALA A 82 -6.57 5.64 8.92
C ALA A 82 -7.82 4.77 9.18
N GLN A 83 -8.21 3.94 8.19
CA GLN A 83 -9.41 3.12 8.21
C GLN A 83 -9.07 1.68 7.76
N VAL A 84 -9.71 0.70 8.40
CA VAL A 84 -9.64 -0.69 7.92
C VAL A 84 -10.49 -0.81 6.68
N MET A 85 -9.86 -1.12 5.55
CA MET A 85 -10.55 -1.26 4.26
C MET A 85 -9.75 -2.18 3.34
N ASP A 86 -10.48 -3.08 2.67
CA ASP A 86 -9.93 -3.91 1.61
C ASP A 86 -9.72 -3.07 0.34
N GLY A 87 -8.49 -3.04 -0.18
CA GLY A 87 -8.14 -2.28 -1.38
C GLY A 87 -8.87 -2.74 -2.65
N GLU A 88 -9.33 -3.99 -2.68
CA GLU A 88 -10.16 -4.53 -3.78
C GLU A 88 -11.62 -4.04 -3.69
N ARG A 89 -12.01 -3.39 -2.58
CA ARG A 89 -13.38 -2.94 -2.28
C ARG A 89 -13.46 -1.47 -1.87
N LEU A 90 -12.66 -0.62 -2.50
CA LEU A 90 -12.71 0.82 -2.24
C LEU A 90 -14.12 1.36 -2.51
N SER A 91 -14.67 2.11 -1.54
CA SER A 91 -16.02 2.66 -1.58
C SER A 91 -16.08 4.18 -1.82
N PHE A 92 -14.95 4.79 -2.16
CA PHE A 92 -14.86 6.22 -2.41
C PHE A 92 -15.28 6.57 -3.84
N GLU A 93 -15.88 7.78 -4.02
CA GLU A 93 -16.28 8.32 -5.32
C GLU A 93 -15.79 9.77 -5.46
N ALA A 94 -15.00 10.05 -6.50
CA ALA A 94 -14.52 11.36 -6.91
C ALA A 94 -14.06 12.25 -5.73
N ARG A 95 -13.35 11.67 -4.78
CA ARG A 95 -12.97 12.32 -3.51
C ARG A 95 -11.54 12.82 -3.51
N PHE A 96 -10.64 12.15 -4.21
CA PHE A 96 -9.20 12.37 -4.07
C PHE A 96 -8.59 13.04 -5.30
N ASP A 97 -7.67 13.96 -5.06
CA ASP A 97 -6.85 14.59 -6.10
C ASP A 97 -5.75 13.63 -6.56
N ALA A 98 -5.29 12.76 -5.65
CA ALA A 98 -4.33 11.71 -5.95
C ALA A 98 -4.58 10.44 -5.12
N VAL A 99 -4.09 9.30 -5.65
CA VAL A 99 -3.94 8.05 -4.91
C VAL A 99 -2.48 7.67 -4.90
N PHE A 100 -1.98 7.31 -3.73
CA PHE A 100 -0.64 6.79 -3.47
C PHE A 100 -0.74 5.33 -3.06
N SER A 101 0.22 4.50 -3.46
CA SER A 101 0.34 3.12 -2.98
C SER A 101 1.79 2.66 -3.07
N ASN A 102 2.34 2.10 -1.99
CA ASN A 102 3.71 1.62 -1.97
C ASN A 102 3.82 0.22 -1.40
N ALA A 103 4.45 -0.68 -2.14
CA ALA A 103 4.76 -2.07 -1.75
C ALA A 103 3.54 -2.91 -1.30
N VAL A 104 2.34 -2.64 -1.79
CA VAL A 104 1.12 -3.33 -1.36
C VAL A 104 0.34 -3.99 -2.48
N LEU A 105 0.34 -3.44 -3.70
CA LEU A 105 -0.53 -3.91 -4.79
C LEU A 105 -0.29 -5.37 -5.20
N HIS A 106 0.88 -5.91 -4.94
CA HIS A 106 1.20 -7.32 -5.20
C HIS A 106 0.57 -8.32 -4.21
N TRP A 107 -0.07 -7.83 -3.15
CA TRP A 107 -0.87 -8.64 -2.22
C TRP A 107 -2.35 -8.72 -2.61
N MET A 108 -2.79 -7.87 -3.52
CA MET A 108 -4.17 -7.79 -4.00
C MET A 108 -4.33 -8.72 -5.21
N LEU A 109 -5.26 -9.67 -5.13
CA LEU A 109 -5.43 -10.72 -6.14
C LEU A 109 -6.26 -10.24 -7.33
N ASP A 110 -7.23 -9.33 -7.09
CA ASP A 110 -8.06 -8.73 -8.15
C ASP A 110 -7.57 -7.32 -8.50
N GLY A 111 -6.50 -7.25 -9.29
CA GLY A 111 -5.95 -5.99 -9.78
C GLY A 111 -6.94 -5.16 -10.61
N ALA A 112 -7.93 -5.80 -11.25
CA ALA A 112 -8.95 -5.09 -12.01
C ALA A 112 -9.94 -4.38 -11.07
N ALA A 113 -10.34 -5.03 -9.97
CA ALA A 113 -11.16 -4.40 -8.93
C ALA A 113 -10.44 -3.22 -8.28
N VAL A 114 -9.14 -3.37 -7.97
CA VAL A 114 -8.30 -2.27 -7.43
C VAL A 114 -8.25 -1.11 -8.41
N ALA A 115 -7.92 -1.36 -9.68
CA ALA A 115 -7.84 -0.30 -10.69
C ALA A 115 -9.17 0.45 -10.86
N ALA A 116 -10.29 -0.29 -10.91
CA ALA A 116 -11.62 0.30 -10.99
C ALA A 116 -11.97 1.11 -9.73
N GLY A 117 -11.60 0.61 -8.55
CA GLY A 117 -11.79 1.30 -7.28
C GLY A 117 -10.98 2.60 -7.19
N VAL A 118 -9.71 2.57 -7.57
CA VAL A 118 -8.83 3.75 -7.63
C VAL A 118 -9.38 4.78 -8.63
N HIS A 119 -9.76 4.34 -9.84
CA HIS A 119 -10.33 5.24 -10.85
C HIS A 119 -11.60 5.93 -10.34
N ARG A 120 -12.49 5.19 -9.67
CA ARG A 120 -13.72 5.74 -9.10
C ARG A 120 -13.45 6.72 -7.95
N ALA A 121 -12.43 6.44 -7.12
CA ALA A 121 -12.06 7.26 -5.98
C ALA A 121 -11.42 8.60 -6.39
N LEU A 122 -10.77 8.66 -7.55
CA LEU A 122 -10.14 9.84 -8.08
C LEU A 122 -11.16 10.85 -8.61
N LYS A 123 -10.92 12.13 -8.38
CA LYS A 123 -11.56 13.24 -9.08
C LYS A 123 -11.18 13.23 -10.57
N PRO A 124 -11.99 13.86 -11.46
CA PRO A 124 -11.57 14.09 -12.82
C PRO A 124 -10.21 14.81 -12.89
N GLY A 125 -9.26 14.26 -13.64
CA GLY A 125 -7.88 14.78 -13.71
C GLY A 125 -6.96 14.38 -12.54
N GLY A 126 -7.46 13.61 -11.58
CA GLY A 126 -6.65 13.05 -10.49
C GLY A 126 -5.60 12.06 -11.00
N ARG A 127 -4.54 11.85 -10.21
CA ARG A 127 -3.40 10.98 -10.55
C ARG A 127 -3.25 9.80 -9.60
N PHE A 128 -2.72 8.71 -10.11
CA PHE A 128 -2.34 7.54 -9.32
C PHE A 128 -0.85 7.27 -9.46
N VAL A 129 -0.15 7.14 -8.35
CA VAL A 129 1.24 6.71 -8.31
C VAL A 129 1.36 5.52 -7.37
N GLY A 130 1.90 4.42 -7.89
CA GLY A 130 2.08 3.20 -7.10
C GLY A 130 3.38 2.48 -7.46
N GLU A 131 3.97 1.84 -6.45
CA GLU A 131 5.12 0.94 -6.57
C GLU A 131 4.72 -0.45 -6.08
N MET A 132 5.18 -1.49 -6.77
CA MET A 132 4.95 -2.88 -6.40
C MET A 132 5.99 -3.83 -6.97
N GLY A 133 6.12 -5.01 -6.36
CA GLY A 133 6.92 -6.11 -6.90
C GLY A 133 6.33 -6.66 -8.20
N GLY A 134 7.09 -6.57 -9.30
CA GLY A 134 6.69 -7.11 -10.60
C GLY A 134 7.03 -8.60 -10.78
N SER A 135 6.54 -9.20 -11.87
CA SER A 135 6.66 -10.65 -12.15
C SER A 135 8.10 -11.20 -12.25
N GLY A 136 9.09 -10.35 -12.38
CA GLY A 136 10.52 -10.74 -12.41
C GLY A 136 11.29 -10.44 -11.15
N ASN A 137 10.67 -9.89 -10.13
CA ASN A 137 11.32 -9.31 -8.97
C ASN A 137 12.24 -10.30 -8.21
N VAL A 138 11.78 -11.54 -8.03
CA VAL A 138 12.55 -12.59 -7.32
C VAL A 138 13.02 -13.73 -8.23
N ARG A 139 13.24 -13.46 -9.52
CA ARG A 139 13.57 -14.48 -10.53
C ARG A 139 14.80 -15.30 -10.16
N GLN A 140 15.87 -14.64 -9.72
CA GLN A 140 17.13 -15.31 -9.37
C GLN A 140 16.97 -16.22 -8.15
N LEU A 141 16.26 -15.74 -7.13
CA LEU A 141 15.96 -16.54 -5.93
C LEU A 141 15.12 -17.78 -6.27
N ARG A 142 14.07 -17.62 -7.10
CA ARG A 142 13.24 -18.73 -7.58
C ARG A 142 14.05 -19.72 -8.41
N ALA A 143 14.92 -19.26 -9.28
CA ALA A 143 15.78 -20.13 -10.09
C ALA A 143 16.75 -20.94 -9.21
N ALA A 144 17.38 -20.32 -8.23
CA ALA A 144 18.26 -21.01 -7.29
C ALA A 144 17.51 -22.05 -6.44
N LEU A 145 16.33 -21.69 -5.92
CA LEU A 145 15.50 -22.62 -5.15
C LEU A 145 15.05 -23.82 -5.98
N ASN A 146 14.60 -23.60 -7.21
CA ASN A 146 14.18 -24.69 -8.11
C ASN A 146 15.36 -25.63 -8.43
N ALA A 147 16.55 -25.09 -8.71
CA ALA A 147 17.72 -25.90 -8.95
C ALA A 147 18.11 -26.80 -7.76
N GLU A 148 17.99 -26.29 -6.52
CA GLU A 148 18.21 -27.10 -5.31
C GLU A 148 17.13 -28.16 -5.09
N LEU A 149 15.88 -27.87 -5.41
CA LEU A 149 14.77 -28.84 -5.28
C LEU A 149 14.87 -29.95 -6.33
N GLU A 150 15.34 -29.65 -7.55
CA GLU A 150 15.55 -30.64 -8.62
C GLU A 150 16.78 -31.53 -8.39
N ALA A 151 17.75 -31.07 -7.57
CA ALA A 151 18.97 -31.80 -7.25
C ALA A 151 18.79 -32.85 -6.11
N ARG A 152 17.63 -32.92 -5.47
CA ARG A 152 17.26 -33.84 -4.38
C ARG A 152 16.37 -34.97 -4.85
#